data_6d3d911fee57940b07755d2e33c54ee9
#
_entry.id   6d3d911fee57940b07755d2e33c54ee9
#
_cell.length_a   1.000
_cell.length_b   1.000
_cell.length_c   1.000
_cell.angle_alpha   90.00
_cell.angle_beta   90.00
_cell.angle_gamma   90.00
#
_symmetry.space_group_name_H-M   'P 1'
#
loop_
_entity.id
_entity.type
_entity.pdbx_description
1 polymer ?
#
loop_
_entity_poly.entity_id
_entity_poly.type
_entity_poly.pdbx_seq_one_letter_code
_entity_poly.pdbx_strand_id
1 'polypeptide(L)'
;MFSLVVSASSVANELRKGDEAMFKSFSMELAGRTLTVEVGRVAKQANGAAFMHYGDTVVLSTATASDKPRDGIDFFPLSVEYEEKLYSVGKIPGGFTKREGKASENATLTSRVIDRPMRPLFPKDYRNDVTLDNIVMSVDPECSPELTAMLGSAIATCISDIPFDGPCAMTQVGLIDGEFIINPTSAQKKVSDLALTVASTREKVIMIEAGAKEVPEQTMINAIFKAHEVNQEI
;
A
#
# COMPACT_ATOMS: atom_id res chain seq x y z
N MET A 1 3.44 22.33 -18.77
CA MET A 1 2.93 21.28 -17.89
C MET A 1 4.05 20.96 -16.91
N PHE A 2 4.08 21.63 -15.75
CA PHE A 2 5.14 21.48 -14.77
C PHE A 2 4.80 20.28 -13.90
N SER A 3 5.53 19.17 -14.09
CA SER A 3 5.53 18.02 -13.16
C SER A 3 6.21 18.46 -11.87
N LEU A 4 5.44 18.65 -10.81
CA LEU A 4 5.97 18.84 -9.46
C LEU A 4 6.39 17.45 -8.92
N VAL A 5 7.53 16.96 -9.36
CA VAL A 5 8.20 15.83 -8.70
C VAL A 5 8.84 16.37 -7.43
N VAL A 6 8.05 16.47 -6.38
CA VAL A 6 8.58 16.65 -5.03
C VAL A 6 9.12 15.28 -4.60
N SER A 7 10.44 15.13 -4.54
CA SER A 7 11.03 13.85 -4.11
C SER A 7 10.60 13.52 -2.68
N ALA A 8 10.29 12.26 -2.39
CA ALA A 8 9.94 11.79 -1.03
C ALA A 8 10.99 12.23 0.02
N SER A 9 12.27 12.26 -0.36
CA SER A 9 13.38 12.78 0.46
C SER A 9 13.28 14.29 0.76
N SER A 10 12.73 15.10 -0.15
CA SER A 10 12.48 16.52 0.10
C SER A 10 11.37 16.72 1.12
N VAL A 11 10.29 15.98 1.00
CA VAL A 11 9.16 15.99 1.97
C VAL A 11 9.63 15.51 3.35
N ALA A 12 10.40 14.42 3.41
CA ALA A 12 10.97 13.90 4.65
C ALA A 12 11.90 14.90 5.33
N ASN A 13 12.75 15.60 4.58
CA ASN A 13 13.66 16.61 5.13
C ASN A 13 12.94 17.87 5.64
N GLU A 14 11.82 18.26 5.02
CA GLU A 14 11.00 19.36 5.50
C GLU A 14 10.21 19.00 6.77
N LEU A 15 9.70 17.75 6.86
CA LEU A 15 8.98 17.25 8.04
C LEU A 15 9.92 17.10 9.26
N ARG A 16 11.22 16.87 9.06
CA ARG A 16 12.24 16.72 10.13
C ARG A 16 12.70 18.05 10.76
N LYS A 17 12.40 19.20 10.16
CA LYS A 17 12.90 20.51 10.62
C LYS A 17 12.15 21.14 11.78
N GLY A 18 11.39 20.37 12.59
CA GLY A 18 10.94 20.80 13.93
C GLY A 18 9.97 21.99 13.99
N ASP A 19 9.60 22.58 12.88
CA ASP A 19 8.51 23.52 12.79
C ASP A 19 7.17 22.80 12.77
N GLU A 20 6.14 23.40 13.35
CA GLU A 20 4.77 22.87 13.49
C GLU A 20 4.41 21.90 12.37
N ALA A 21 4.08 20.63 12.73
CA ALA A 21 3.89 19.52 11.80
C ALA A 21 3.04 19.96 10.61
N MET A 22 3.70 20.25 9.49
CA MET A 22 3.07 20.87 8.34
C MET A 22 2.23 19.81 7.63
N PHE A 23 0.92 19.95 7.74
CA PHE A 23 -0.02 19.16 6.95
C PHE A 23 0.21 19.39 5.46
N LYS A 24 0.40 18.30 4.71
CA LYS A 24 0.50 18.34 3.24
C LYS A 24 -0.45 17.32 2.63
N SER A 25 -1.07 17.69 1.53
CA SER A 25 -1.94 16.82 0.75
C SER A 25 -1.48 16.80 -0.70
N PHE A 26 -1.41 15.60 -1.28
CA PHE A 26 -1.05 15.35 -2.67
C PHE A 26 -2.14 14.50 -3.31
N SER A 27 -2.48 14.79 -4.57
CA SER A 27 -3.51 14.05 -5.29
C SER A 27 -3.10 13.76 -6.72
N MET A 28 -3.53 12.61 -7.23
CA MET A 28 -3.39 12.23 -8.63
C MET A 28 -4.62 11.43 -9.09
N GLU A 29 -4.84 11.36 -10.40
CA GLU A 29 -5.84 10.48 -10.97
C GLU A 29 -5.24 9.11 -11.25
N LEU A 30 -5.86 8.06 -10.72
CA LEU A 30 -5.45 6.66 -10.91
C LEU A 30 -6.65 5.84 -11.38
N ALA A 31 -6.59 5.32 -12.60
CA ALA A 31 -7.66 4.54 -13.22
C ALA A 31 -9.03 5.23 -13.16
N GLY A 32 -9.07 6.55 -13.43
CA GLY A 32 -10.29 7.36 -13.45
C GLY A 32 -10.88 7.68 -12.06
N ARG A 33 -10.10 7.49 -11.01
CA ARG A 33 -10.49 7.79 -9.61
C ARG A 33 -9.38 8.55 -8.92
N THR A 34 -9.75 9.50 -8.07
CA THR A 34 -8.77 10.33 -7.37
C THR A 34 -8.12 9.55 -6.24
N LEU A 35 -6.79 9.48 -6.28
CA LEU A 35 -5.93 9.00 -5.19
C LEU A 35 -5.34 10.22 -4.48
N THR A 36 -5.57 10.33 -3.17
CA THR A 36 -5.03 11.41 -2.35
C THR A 36 -4.26 10.86 -1.17
N VAL A 37 -3.12 11.45 -0.86
CA VAL A 37 -2.36 11.18 0.36
C VAL A 37 -2.23 12.43 1.20
N GLU A 38 -2.55 12.31 2.49
CA GLU A 38 -2.34 13.36 3.48
C GLU A 38 -1.26 12.92 4.46
N VAL A 39 -0.26 13.78 4.70
CA VAL A 39 0.83 13.55 5.63
C VAL A 39 0.89 14.64 6.70
N GLY A 40 1.35 14.29 7.92
CA GLY A 40 1.45 15.21 9.04
C GLY A 40 0.13 15.51 9.76
N ARG A 41 -0.99 14.91 9.35
CA ARG A 41 -2.32 15.14 9.96
C ARG A 41 -2.57 14.30 11.19
N VAL A 42 -2.30 13.01 11.13
CA VAL A 42 -2.60 12.00 12.15
C VAL A 42 -1.37 11.14 12.45
N ALA A 43 -1.45 10.35 13.52
CA ALA A 43 -0.41 9.38 13.93
C ALA A 43 1.01 9.99 14.06
N LYS A 44 1.11 11.19 14.65
CA LYS A 44 2.36 11.95 14.79
C LYS A 44 3.45 11.27 15.64
N GLN A 45 3.13 10.20 16.35
CA GLN A 45 4.08 9.41 17.15
C GLN A 45 4.74 8.28 16.36
N ALA A 46 4.22 7.94 15.17
CA ALA A 46 4.85 7.00 14.27
C ALA A 46 6.06 7.65 13.58
N ASN A 47 7.06 6.84 13.16
CA ASN A 47 8.20 7.32 12.38
C ASN A 47 7.74 7.90 11.03
N GLY A 48 6.67 7.32 10.44
CA GLY A 48 5.99 7.85 9.28
C GLY A 48 4.51 7.48 9.26
N ALA A 49 3.68 8.37 8.71
CA ALA A 49 2.24 8.12 8.60
C ALA A 49 1.68 8.73 7.32
N ALA A 50 0.87 7.96 6.61
CA ALA A 50 0.15 8.35 5.42
C ALA A 50 -1.35 8.11 5.61
N PHE A 51 -2.18 9.13 5.42
CA PHE A 51 -3.62 9.01 5.43
C PHE A 51 -4.10 9.01 3.98
N MET A 52 -4.50 7.85 3.52
CA MET A 52 -4.76 7.56 2.11
C MET A 52 -6.25 7.63 1.81
N HIS A 53 -6.59 8.25 0.68
CA HIS A 53 -7.93 8.23 0.11
C HIS A 53 -7.86 7.74 -1.32
N TYR A 54 -8.63 6.73 -1.68
CA TYR A 54 -8.81 6.29 -3.07
C TYR A 54 -10.31 6.15 -3.34
N GLY A 55 -10.88 7.12 -4.05
CA GLY A 55 -12.33 7.32 -4.01
C GLY A 55 -12.80 7.54 -2.56
N ASP A 56 -13.83 6.82 -2.13
CA ASP A 56 -14.33 6.84 -0.74
C ASP A 56 -13.65 5.79 0.17
N THR A 57 -12.71 5.02 -0.34
CA THR A 57 -11.86 4.14 0.48
C THR A 57 -10.82 4.97 1.23
N VAL A 58 -10.77 4.82 2.55
CA VAL A 58 -9.84 5.54 3.44
C VAL A 58 -9.03 4.54 4.25
N VAL A 59 -7.71 4.67 4.20
CA VAL A 59 -6.77 3.83 4.96
C VAL A 59 -5.75 4.70 5.68
N LEU A 60 -5.59 4.47 6.98
CA LEU A 60 -4.46 5.01 7.74
C LEU A 60 -3.33 3.99 7.72
N SER A 61 -2.20 4.36 7.14
CA SER A 61 -0.97 3.55 7.12
C SER A 61 0.10 4.22 7.97
N THR A 62 0.72 3.46 8.87
CA THR A 62 1.82 3.93 9.70
C THR A 62 3.03 3.02 9.58
N ALA A 63 4.21 3.59 9.73
CA ALA A 63 5.48 2.87 9.82
C ALA A 63 6.16 3.24 11.13
N THR A 64 6.54 2.24 11.92
CA THR A 64 7.26 2.40 13.17
C THR A 64 8.45 1.46 13.22
N ALA A 65 9.54 1.91 13.81
CA ALA A 65 10.72 1.07 14.05
C ALA A 65 11.22 1.20 15.48
N SER A 66 11.82 0.14 15.99
CA SER A 66 12.53 0.19 17.26
C SER A 66 13.85 0.95 17.14
N ASP A 67 14.27 1.64 18.19
CA ASP A 67 15.56 2.37 18.21
C ASP A 67 16.77 1.43 18.11
N LYS A 68 16.63 0.19 18.58
CA LYS A 68 17.71 -0.81 18.62
C LYS A 68 17.16 -2.19 18.27
N PRO A 69 17.99 -3.04 17.64
CA PRO A 69 17.63 -4.43 17.43
C PRO A 69 17.53 -5.16 18.78
N ARG A 70 16.71 -6.21 18.85
CA ARG A 70 16.64 -7.12 19.99
C ARG A 70 17.90 -7.98 20.06
N ASP A 71 18.34 -8.32 21.26
CA ASP A 71 19.50 -9.18 21.46
C ASP A 71 19.26 -10.58 20.86
N GLY A 72 20.26 -11.10 20.14
CA GLY A 72 20.23 -12.44 19.56
C GLY A 72 19.42 -12.62 18.29
N ILE A 73 18.91 -11.55 17.69
CA ILE A 73 18.19 -11.63 16.42
C ILE A 73 19.16 -11.75 15.23
N ASP A 74 18.93 -12.72 14.35
CA ASP A 74 19.71 -12.99 13.15
C ASP A 74 18.92 -12.72 11.84
N PHE A 75 17.65 -12.38 11.93
CA PHE A 75 16.76 -12.06 10.80
C PHE A 75 16.18 -10.65 10.92
N PHE A 76 15.58 -10.15 9.83
CA PHE A 76 14.88 -8.87 9.82
C PHE A 76 13.42 -9.04 10.30
N PRO A 77 13.05 -8.50 11.47
CA PRO A 77 11.71 -8.62 12.03
C PRO A 77 10.78 -7.53 11.47
N LEU A 78 10.19 -7.79 10.31
CA LEU A 78 9.13 -6.97 9.73
C LEU A 78 7.77 -7.58 10.06
N SER A 79 6.90 -6.81 10.68
CA SER A 79 5.49 -7.12 10.89
C SER A 79 4.64 -6.20 10.03
N VAL A 80 3.70 -6.77 9.30
CA VAL A 80 2.69 -6.00 8.56
C VAL A 80 1.32 -6.39 9.09
N GLU A 81 0.62 -5.40 9.63
CA GLU A 81 -0.75 -5.54 10.11
C GLU A 81 -1.70 -4.86 9.12
N TYR A 82 -2.82 -5.53 8.84
CA TYR A 82 -3.90 -4.98 8.03
C TYR A 82 -5.21 -5.29 8.73
N GLU A 83 -5.94 -4.24 9.07
CA GLU A 83 -7.17 -4.37 9.84
C GLU A 83 -8.36 -3.71 9.13
N GLU A 84 -9.36 -4.53 8.83
CA GLU A 84 -10.67 -4.07 8.34
C GLU A 84 -11.60 -3.88 9.52
N LYS A 85 -11.78 -2.66 9.95
CA LYS A 85 -12.68 -2.35 11.06
C LYS A 85 -14.15 -2.42 10.61
N LEU A 86 -15.02 -3.00 11.44
CA LEU A 86 -16.45 -3.11 11.13
C LEU A 86 -17.12 -1.75 10.92
N TYR A 87 -16.64 -0.71 11.59
CA TYR A 87 -17.16 0.64 11.38
C TYR A 87 -16.90 1.18 9.97
N SER A 88 -15.89 0.67 9.23
CA SER A 88 -15.60 1.07 7.86
C SER A 88 -16.75 0.78 6.87
N VAL A 89 -17.63 -0.13 7.25
CA VAL A 89 -18.86 -0.49 6.53
C VAL A 89 -20.13 -0.18 7.37
N GLY A 90 -20.02 0.71 8.35
CA GLY A 90 -21.14 1.16 9.19
C GLY A 90 -21.67 0.10 10.17
N LYS A 91 -20.87 -0.90 10.52
CA LYS A 91 -21.27 -1.98 11.44
C LYS A 91 -20.60 -1.86 12.80
N ILE A 92 -21.25 -2.40 13.82
CA ILE A 92 -20.72 -2.53 15.19
C ILE A 92 -20.42 -4.02 15.43
N PRO A 93 -19.32 -4.37 16.13
CA PRO A 93 -19.04 -5.76 16.51
C PRO A 93 -20.21 -6.40 17.24
N GLY A 94 -20.62 -7.59 16.75
CA GLY A 94 -21.84 -8.27 17.24
C GLY A 94 -21.66 -9.05 18.56
N GLY A 95 -20.42 -9.31 19.00
CA GLY A 95 -20.14 -10.05 20.21
C GLY A 95 -20.57 -9.34 21.50
N PHE A 96 -20.62 -10.07 22.62
CA PHE A 96 -20.98 -9.52 23.94
C PHE A 96 -20.06 -8.35 24.36
N THR A 97 -18.75 -8.47 24.10
CA THR A 97 -17.76 -7.45 24.42
C THR A 97 -17.77 -6.23 23.50
N LYS A 98 -18.51 -6.27 22.38
CA LYS A 98 -18.53 -5.21 21.34
C LYS A 98 -17.14 -4.82 20.85
N ARG A 99 -16.23 -5.79 20.77
CA ARG A 99 -14.86 -5.61 20.29
C ARG A 99 -14.65 -6.34 18.96
N GLU A 100 -13.70 -5.84 18.17
CA GLU A 100 -13.18 -6.55 17.01
C GLU A 100 -12.55 -7.87 17.45
N GLY A 101 -12.72 -8.91 16.63
CA GLY A 101 -12.11 -10.23 16.82
C GLY A 101 -10.68 -10.28 16.29
N LYS A 102 -10.19 -11.50 16.06
CA LYS A 102 -8.95 -11.72 15.32
C LYS A 102 -9.09 -11.23 13.88
N ALA A 103 -7.95 -10.88 13.27
CA ALA A 103 -7.88 -10.57 11.85
C ALA A 103 -8.52 -11.69 11.01
N SER A 104 -9.27 -11.32 9.99
CA SER A 104 -9.85 -12.25 9.04
C SER A 104 -8.76 -12.96 8.24
N GLU A 105 -9.09 -14.10 7.62
CA GLU A 105 -8.17 -14.79 6.72
C GLU A 105 -7.74 -13.87 5.57
N ASN A 106 -8.69 -13.13 5.00
CA ASN A 106 -8.42 -12.13 3.96
C ASN A 106 -7.45 -11.04 4.45
N ALA A 107 -7.67 -10.50 5.65
CA ALA A 107 -6.77 -9.51 6.23
C ALA A 107 -5.34 -10.05 6.41
N THR A 108 -5.21 -11.30 6.87
CA THR A 108 -3.91 -11.97 7.00
C THR A 108 -3.22 -12.17 5.64
N LEU A 109 -3.97 -12.55 4.60
CA LEU A 109 -3.43 -12.67 3.24
C LEU A 109 -3.01 -11.32 2.68
N THR A 110 -3.79 -10.27 2.89
CA THR A 110 -3.48 -8.90 2.48
C THR A 110 -2.20 -8.40 3.15
N SER A 111 -2.02 -8.62 4.46
CA SER A 111 -0.77 -8.31 5.16
C SER A 111 0.44 -8.95 4.48
N ARG A 112 0.31 -10.21 4.05
CA ARG A 112 1.39 -10.92 3.34
C ARG A 112 1.63 -10.38 1.93
N VAL A 113 0.59 -9.93 1.23
CA VAL A 113 0.72 -9.28 -0.08
C VAL A 113 1.47 -7.96 0.04
N ILE A 114 1.28 -7.22 1.14
CA ILE A 114 2.02 -5.99 1.43
C ILE A 114 3.47 -6.30 1.85
N ASP A 115 3.69 -7.28 2.72
CA ASP A 115 5.02 -7.66 3.21
C ASP A 115 5.97 -8.07 2.08
N ARG A 116 5.49 -8.87 1.12
CA ARG A 116 6.33 -9.45 0.05
C ARG A 116 7.10 -8.43 -0.79
N PRO A 117 6.49 -7.35 -1.32
CA PRO A 117 7.23 -6.33 -2.08
C PRO A 117 8.00 -5.35 -1.18
N MET A 118 7.59 -5.14 0.07
CA MET A 118 8.25 -4.20 0.98
C MET A 118 9.56 -4.78 1.54
N ARG A 119 9.55 -6.02 1.98
CA ARG A 119 10.68 -6.69 2.66
C ARG A 119 12.01 -6.65 1.90
N PRO A 120 12.08 -6.90 0.59
CA PRO A 120 13.33 -6.87 -0.17
C PRO A 120 13.97 -5.48 -0.29
N LEU A 121 13.23 -4.41 0.01
CA LEU A 121 13.67 -3.03 -0.10
C LEU A 121 14.32 -2.50 1.19
N PHE A 122 14.34 -3.29 2.26
CA PHE A 122 15.11 -2.96 3.46
C PHE A 122 16.56 -3.48 3.32
N PRO A 123 17.54 -2.80 3.94
CA PRO A 123 18.93 -3.27 3.93
C PRO A 123 19.05 -4.67 4.53
N LYS A 124 19.89 -5.53 3.94
CA LYS A 124 20.04 -6.94 4.34
C LYS A 124 20.56 -7.14 5.77
N ASP A 125 21.27 -6.16 6.30
CA ASP A 125 21.85 -6.12 7.64
C ASP A 125 20.98 -5.38 8.67
N TYR A 126 19.82 -4.84 8.25
CA TYR A 126 18.90 -4.18 9.16
C TYR A 126 18.21 -5.19 10.07
N ARG A 127 18.19 -4.92 11.37
CA ARG A 127 17.70 -5.86 12.41
C ARG A 127 16.74 -5.23 13.42
N ASN A 128 16.44 -3.92 13.28
CA ASN A 128 15.43 -3.29 14.13
C ASN A 128 14.05 -3.86 13.82
N ASP A 129 13.19 -3.94 14.82
CA ASP A 129 11.78 -4.28 14.60
C ASP A 129 11.11 -3.18 13.80
N VAL A 130 10.46 -3.56 12.71
CA VAL A 130 9.62 -2.64 11.92
C VAL A 130 8.20 -3.16 11.91
N THR A 131 7.25 -2.27 12.20
CA THR A 131 5.82 -2.55 12.08
C THR A 131 5.19 -1.58 11.10
N LEU A 132 4.52 -2.13 10.10
CA LEU A 132 3.65 -1.40 9.17
C LEU A 132 2.20 -1.72 9.55
N ASP A 133 1.47 -0.72 10.02
CA ASP A 133 0.10 -0.90 10.49
C ASP A 133 -0.86 -0.15 9.54
N ASN A 134 -1.84 -0.90 9.01
CA ASN A 134 -2.80 -0.41 8.03
C ASN A 134 -4.22 -0.60 8.56
N ILE A 135 -4.89 0.50 8.86
CA ILE A 135 -6.25 0.49 9.39
C ILE A 135 -7.21 1.01 8.31
N VAL A 136 -8.10 0.14 7.84
CA VAL A 136 -9.16 0.51 6.92
C VAL A 136 -10.28 1.22 7.68
N MET A 137 -10.51 2.48 7.37
CA MET A 137 -11.46 3.36 8.08
C MET A 137 -12.77 3.56 7.30
N SER A 138 -12.71 3.46 5.97
CA SER A 138 -13.87 3.49 5.08
C SER A 138 -13.60 2.61 3.86
N VAL A 139 -14.62 2.00 3.29
CA VAL A 139 -14.52 1.11 2.11
C VAL A 139 -15.48 1.56 1.03
N ASP A 140 -14.92 1.85 -0.14
CA ASP A 140 -15.63 1.96 -1.41
C ASP A 140 -15.46 0.64 -2.17
N PRO A 141 -16.54 -0.07 -2.53
CA PRO A 141 -16.47 -1.32 -3.29
C PRO A 141 -15.76 -1.21 -4.66
N GLU A 142 -15.66 0.00 -5.19
CA GLU A 142 -14.98 0.28 -6.47
C GLU A 142 -13.47 0.52 -6.31
N CYS A 143 -13.00 0.79 -5.09
CA CYS A 143 -11.62 1.14 -4.78
C CYS A 143 -11.03 0.17 -3.76
N SER A 144 -10.06 -0.66 -4.19
CA SER A 144 -9.45 -1.71 -3.36
C SER A 144 -8.72 -1.13 -2.13
N PRO A 145 -9.14 -1.49 -0.90
CA PRO A 145 -8.46 -1.07 0.30
C PRO A 145 -7.07 -1.71 0.45
N GLU A 146 -6.86 -2.93 -0.09
CA GLU A 146 -5.54 -3.60 -0.05
C GLU A 146 -4.50 -2.83 -0.87
N LEU A 147 -4.90 -2.36 -2.07
CA LEU A 147 -4.05 -1.52 -2.90
C LEU A 147 -3.70 -0.20 -2.20
N THR A 148 -4.71 0.44 -1.63
CA THR A 148 -4.57 1.70 -0.90
C THR A 148 -3.65 1.54 0.32
N ALA A 149 -3.76 0.43 1.06
CA ALA A 149 -2.91 0.10 2.20
C ALA A 149 -1.45 -0.14 1.78
N MET A 150 -1.23 -0.83 0.66
CA MET A 150 0.12 -1.05 0.14
C MET A 150 0.80 0.27 -0.24
N LEU A 151 0.11 1.15 -0.97
CA LEU A 151 0.63 2.47 -1.33
C LEU A 151 0.88 3.31 -0.08
N GLY A 152 -0.04 3.29 0.88
CA GLY A 152 0.11 3.98 2.15
C GLY A 152 1.31 3.49 2.96
N SER A 153 1.53 2.17 3.05
CA SER A 153 2.70 1.58 3.70
C SER A 153 4.01 2.01 3.05
N ALA A 154 4.07 1.99 1.71
CA ALA A 154 5.25 2.43 0.97
C ALA A 154 5.55 3.91 1.22
N ILE A 155 4.53 4.78 1.16
CA ILE A 155 4.68 6.22 1.41
C ILE A 155 5.08 6.47 2.87
N ALA A 156 4.39 5.85 3.85
CA ALA A 156 4.69 6.01 5.27
C ALA A 156 6.14 5.62 5.59
N THR A 157 6.65 4.54 4.99
CA THR A 157 8.04 4.11 5.15
C THR A 157 9.03 5.07 4.48
N CYS A 158 8.72 5.54 3.25
CA CYS A 158 9.59 6.47 2.51
C CYS A 158 9.75 7.84 3.19
N ILE A 159 8.71 8.34 3.86
CA ILE A 159 8.77 9.64 4.56
C ILE A 159 9.31 9.52 5.99
N SER A 160 9.51 8.30 6.50
CA SER A 160 10.09 8.02 7.81
C SER A 160 11.62 8.14 7.78
N ASP A 161 12.24 7.92 8.94
CA ASP A 161 13.69 7.78 9.10
C ASP A 161 14.15 6.30 9.01
N ILE A 162 13.23 5.39 8.73
CA ILE A 162 13.51 3.98 8.54
C ILE A 162 14.28 3.78 7.22
N PRO A 163 15.41 3.06 7.19
CA PRO A 163 16.16 2.82 5.97
C PRO A 163 15.36 1.93 5.01
N PHE A 164 15.02 2.48 3.85
CA PHE A 164 14.17 1.83 2.86
C PHE A 164 14.55 2.26 1.44
N ASP A 165 14.81 1.28 0.57
CA ASP A 165 15.21 1.49 -0.84
C ASP A 165 13.99 1.50 -1.77
N GLY A 166 12.96 2.28 -1.36
CA GLY A 166 11.75 2.55 -2.13
C GLY A 166 11.80 3.90 -2.82
N PRO A 167 10.69 4.38 -3.35
CA PRO A 167 9.32 3.85 -3.21
C PRO A 167 9.03 2.60 -4.02
N CYS A 168 7.95 1.92 -3.66
CA CYS A 168 7.33 0.90 -4.50
C CYS A 168 5.82 1.16 -4.59
N ALA A 169 5.26 0.86 -5.76
CA ALA A 169 3.84 0.95 -6.02
C ALA A 169 3.28 -0.41 -6.40
N MET A 170 1.97 -0.57 -6.27
CA MET A 170 1.25 -1.78 -6.63
C MET A 170 0.02 -1.43 -7.45
N THR A 171 -0.21 -2.19 -8.52
CA THR A 171 -1.36 -2.05 -9.41
C THR A 171 -1.98 -3.41 -9.67
N GLN A 172 -3.31 -3.44 -9.76
CA GLN A 172 -4.06 -4.61 -10.20
C GLN A 172 -4.43 -4.45 -11.67
N VAL A 173 -4.38 -5.55 -12.43
CA VAL A 173 -4.77 -5.60 -13.85
C VAL A 173 -5.75 -6.72 -14.08
N GLY A 174 -6.89 -6.39 -14.68
CA GLY A 174 -7.85 -7.34 -15.22
C GLY A 174 -7.74 -7.44 -16.75
N LEU A 175 -8.30 -8.50 -17.32
CA LEU A 175 -8.45 -8.69 -18.77
C LEU A 175 -9.91 -8.96 -19.06
N ILE A 176 -10.57 -8.07 -19.82
CA ILE A 176 -11.99 -8.18 -20.20
C ILE A 176 -12.07 -7.90 -21.70
N ASP A 177 -12.65 -8.83 -22.46
CA ASP A 177 -12.80 -8.71 -23.91
C ASP A 177 -11.50 -8.38 -24.66
N GLY A 178 -10.36 -8.84 -24.14
CA GLY A 178 -9.02 -8.61 -24.69
C GLY A 178 -8.39 -7.27 -24.31
N GLU A 179 -9.06 -6.44 -23.50
CA GLU A 179 -8.54 -5.16 -23.02
C GLU A 179 -8.05 -5.24 -21.57
N PHE A 180 -6.92 -4.57 -21.28
CA PHE A 180 -6.40 -4.46 -19.93
C PHE A 180 -7.12 -3.36 -19.14
N ILE A 181 -7.67 -3.74 -18.00
CA ILE A 181 -8.34 -2.83 -17.07
C ILE A 181 -7.46 -2.64 -15.84
N ILE A 182 -7.03 -1.39 -15.61
CA ILE A 182 -6.23 -1.02 -14.43
C ILE A 182 -7.14 -0.84 -13.22
N ASN A 183 -6.77 -1.47 -12.11
CA ASN A 183 -7.50 -1.46 -10.85
C ASN A 183 -8.99 -1.77 -11.04
N PRO A 184 -9.33 -2.97 -11.56
CA PRO A 184 -10.69 -3.33 -11.90
C PRO A 184 -11.61 -3.25 -10.68
N THR A 185 -12.82 -2.76 -10.89
CA THR A 185 -13.88 -2.72 -9.87
C THR A 185 -14.31 -4.12 -9.45
N SER A 186 -15.05 -4.22 -8.35
CA SER A 186 -15.59 -5.52 -7.88
C SER A 186 -16.47 -6.21 -8.93
N ALA A 187 -17.20 -5.46 -9.75
CA ALA A 187 -18.00 -6.00 -10.85
C ALA A 187 -17.12 -6.52 -11.99
N GLN A 188 -16.09 -5.75 -12.38
CA GLN A 188 -15.14 -6.10 -13.43
C GLN A 188 -14.29 -7.33 -13.06
N LYS A 189 -13.86 -7.45 -11.80
CA LYS A 189 -13.13 -8.64 -11.30
C LYS A 189 -13.88 -9.95 -11.51
N LYS A 190 -15.21 -9.94 -11.41
CA LYS A 190 -16.05 -11.16 -11.59
C LYS A 190 -16.06 -11.70 -13.01
N VAL A 191 -15.95 -10.82 -14.00
CA VAL A 191 -16.00 -11.16 -15.43
C VAL A 191 -14.63 -11.22 -16.09
N SER A 192 -13.60 -10.79 -15.39
CA SER A 192 -12.22 -10.76 -15.87
C SER A 192 -11.65 -12.19 -16.01
N ASP A 193 -10.87 -12.39 -17.08
CA ASP A 193 -10.11 -13.62 -17.32
C ASP A 193 -8.73 -13.61 -16.66
N LEU A 194 -8.31 -12.44 -16.16
CA LEU A 194 -7.03 -12.22 -15.48
C LEU A 194 -7.26 -11.47 -14.17
N ALA A 195 -6.67 -11.98 -13.09
CA ALA A 195 -6.50 -11.29 -11.83
C ALA A 195 -5.00 -11.17 -11.56
N LEU A 196 -4.39 -10.08 -11.99
CA LEU A 196 -2.96 -9.85 -11.88
C LEU A 196 -2.70 -8.71 -10.90
N THR A 197 -1.79 -8.94 -9.95
CA THR A 197 -1.27 -7.92 -9.05
C THR A 197 0.23 -7.80 -9.27
N VAL A 198 0.70 -6.59 -9.54
CA VAL A 198 2.12 -6.31 -9.78
C VAL A 198 2.58 -5.22 -8.84
N ALA A 199 3.63 -5.51 -8.07
CA ALA A 199 4.34 -4.47 -7.33
C ALA A 199 5.72 -4.24 -7.93
N SER A 200 6.10 -2.98 -8.04
CA SER A 200 7.38 -2.60 -8.64
C SER A 200 7.93 -1.31 -8.03
N THR A 201 9.26 -1.17 -8.06
CA THR A 201 9.94 0.11 -7.93
C THR A 201 9.94 0.84 -9.26
N ARG A 202 10.56 2.00 -9.31
CA ARG A 202 10.74 2.74 -10.57
C ARG A 202 11.47 1.93 -11.64
N GLU A 203 12.37 1.03 -11.25
CA GLU A 203 13.26 0.33 -12.19
C GLU A 203 12.88 -1.14 -12.38
N LYS A 204 12.28 -1.79 -11.39
CA LYS A 204 12.16 -3.26 -11.34
C LYS A 204 10.80 -3.70 -10.84
N VAL A 205 10.26 -4.73 -11.47
CA VAL A 205 9.15 -5.50 -10.91
C VAL A 205 9.68 -6.36 -9.77
N ILE A 206 9.06 -6.26 -8.59
CA ILE A 206 9.49 -6.95 -7.37
C ILE A 206 8.60 -8.15 -7.07
N MET A 207 7.28 -7.99 -7.29
CA MET A 207 6.30 -9.02 -6.98
C MET A 207 5.27 -9.12 -8.10
N ILE A 208 4.93 -10.35 -8.42
CA ILE A 208 3.83 -10.70 -9.32
C ILE A 208 2.99 -11.75 -8.61
N GLU A 209 1.68 -11.56 -8.61
CA GLU A 209 0.69 -12.53 -8.19
C GLU A 209 -0.41 -12.60 -9.25
N ALA A 210 -0.66 -13.79 -9.80
CA ALA A 210 -1.57 -13.94 -10.91
C ALA A 210 -2.49 -15.14 -10.73
N GLY A 211 -3.78 -14.94 -11.04
CA GLY A 211 -4.76 -15.97 -11.33
C GLY A 211 -5.32 -15.71 -12.73
N ALA A 212 -5.32 -16.73 -13.60
CA ALA A 212 -5.73 -16.55 -14.98
C ALA A 212 -6.53 -17.76 -15.49
N LYS A 213 -7.47 -17.51 -16.40
CA LYS A 213 -8.23 -18.54 -17.13
C LYS A 213 -7.55 -18.80 -18.48
N GLU A 214 -6.43 -19.56 -18.46
CA GLU A 214 -5.68 -19.96 -19.66
C GLU A 214 -5.25 -18.79 -20.57
N VAL A 215 -4.87 -17.66 -19.96
CA VAL A 215 -4.40 -16.47 -20.69
C VAL A 215 -3.04 -16.76 -21.33
N PRO A 216 -2.82 -16.45 -22.64
CA PRO A 216 -1.54 -16.67 -23.32
C PRO A 216 -0.37 -15.95 -22.62
N GLU A 217 0.83 -16.58 -22.62
CA GLU A 217 2.04 -16.03 -21.99
C GLU A 217 2.35 -14.60 -22.44
N GLN A 218 2.27 -14.32 -23.74
CA GLN A 218 2.56 -12.98 -24.26
C GLN A 218 1.58 -11.92 -23.74
N THR A 219 0.30 -12.28 -23.60
CA THR A 219 -0.71 -11.39 -23.00
C THR A 219 -0.42 -11.15 -21.51
N MET A 220 0.01 -12.18 -20.77
CA MET A 220 0.44 -12.04 -19.38
C MET A 220 1.65 -11.10 -19.26
N ILE A 221 2.67 -11.26 -20.09
CA ILE A 221 3.85 -10.39 -20.11
C ILE A 221 3.46 -8.94 -20.41
N ASN A 222 2.59 -8.71 -21.38
CA ASN A 222 2.10 -7.38 -21.72
C ASN A 222 1.33 -6.74 -20.55
N ALA A 223 0.52 -7.52 -19.82
CA ALA A 223 -0.20 -7.06 -18.64
C ALA A 223 0.76 -6.64 -17.51
N ILE A 224 1.85 -7.39 -17.29
CA ILE A 224 2.89 -7.07 -16.30
C ILE A 224 3.58 -5.75 -16.65
N PHE A 225 3.98 -5.57 -17.91
CA PHE A 225 4.60 -4.32 -18.34
C PHE A 225 3.62 -3.15 -18.23
N LYS A 226 2.35 -3.34 -18.58
CA LYS A 226 1.33 -2.31 -18.41
C LYS A 226 1.14 -1.88 -16.96
N ALA A 227 1.12 -2.84 -16.03
CA ALA A 227 1.08 -2.55 -14.60
C ALA A 227 2.33 -1.80 -14.13
N HIS A 228 3.51 -2.18 -14.63
CA HIS A 228 4.77 -1.52 -14.28
C HIS A 228 4.81 -0.07 -14.76
N GLU A 229 4.33 0.24 -15.96
CA GLU A 229 4.18 1.61 -16.46
C GLU A 229 3.32 2.46 -15.51
N VAL A 230 2.15 1.94 -15.09
CA VAL A 230 1.27 2.64 -14.13
C VAL A 230 1.95 2.83 -12.78
N ASN A 231 2.67 1.82 -12.28
CA ASN A 231 3.42 1.93 -11.02
C ASN A 231 4.53 2.99 -11.08
N GLN A 232 5.10 3.26 -12.26
CA GLN A 232 6.09 4.33 -12.45
C GLN A 232 5.46 5.72 -12.46
N GLU A 233 4.16 5.84 -12.77
CA GLU A 233 3.41 7.10 -12.71
C GLU A 233 3.03 7.46 -11.27
N ILE A 234 2.74 6.43 -10.44
CA ILE A 234 2.42 6.55 -9.01
C ILE A 234 3.67 6.95 -8.22
#